data_08a459f482d9624dc15f807fc450cf1b
#
_entry.id   08a459f482d9624dc15f807fc450cf1b
#
_cell.length_a   1.000
_cell.length_b   1.000
_cell.length_c   1.000
_cell.angle_alpha   90.00
_cell.angle_beta   90.00
_cell.angle_gamma   90.00
#
_symmetry.space_group_name_H-M   'P 1'
#
loop_
_entity.id
_entity.type
_entity.pdbx_description
1 polymer ?
#
loop_
_entity_poly.entity_id
_entity_poly.type
_entity_poly.pdbx_seq_one_letter_code
_entity_poly.pdbx_strand_id
1 'polypeptide(L)'
;MNPKLVKIDATLGAIITDINLADMDDANWAFLDDAFAKHAALVFPDQFLDEKKQEIFSNHFGELEHLRGPEGGKVVPISNVKKDGTISEKEEHVFKTLRGNEGWHMDSTYMPLAAKAGVLSAKTVPPTGGETELADMRAAYDILDDATKKKIQTLSAYHSLYQSQAKDGYIVKTGTGYGYHTQGAPLRPLVKKHPVTGRNALCIGRHAYKTVSYTHLTLPTNREV
;
A
#
# COMPACT_ATOMS: atom_id res chain seq x y z
N MET A 1 1.51 -25.18 -13.93
CA MET A 1 2.02 -24.18 -14.93
C MET A 1 3.42 -23.77 -14.49
N ASN A 2 4.29 -23.35 -15.40
CA ASN A 2 5.60 -22.82 -15.02
C ASN A 2 5.58 -21.30 -15.19
N PRO A 3 5.42 -20.53 -14.11
CA PRO A 3 5.34 -19.08 -14.20
C PRO A 3 6.63 -18.49 -14.78
N LYS A 4 6.47 -17.48 -15.63
CA LYS A 4 7.58 -16.74 -16.24
C LYS A 4 7.64 -15.35 -15.65
N LEU A 5 8.86 -14.93 -15.30
CA LEU A 5 9.13 -13.60 -14.74
C LEU A 5 9.97 -12.79 -15.72
N VAL A 6 9.48 -11.60 -16.04
CA VAL A 6 10.19 -10.58 -16.82
C VAL A 6 10.35 -9.33 -15.94
N LYS A 7 11.59 -8.94 -15.68
CA LYS A 7 11.87 -7.69 -14.96
C LYS A 7 11.46 -6.49 -15.79
N ILE A 8 10.87 -5.50 -15.12
CA ILE A 8 10.65 -4.18 -15.72
C ILE A 8 12.00 -3.44 -15.72
N ASP A 9 12.27 -2.64 -16.74
CA ASP A 9 13.48 -1.80 -16.82
C ASP A 9 13.37 -0.61 -15.85
N ALA A 10 13.41 -0.95 -14.56
CA ALA A 10 13.31 -0.02 -13.43
C ALA A 10 13.93 -0.66 -12.18
N THR A 11 14.04 0.12 -11.10
CA THR A 11 14.58 -0.36 -9.81
C THR A 11 13.62 -1.30 -9.07
N LEU A 12 12.33 -1.28 -9.42
CA LEU A 12 11.28 -2.17 -8.90
C LEU A 12 10.43 -2.71 -10.05
N GLY A 13 9.68 -3.77 -9.75
CA GLY A 13 8.66 -4.31 -10.63
C GLY A 13 9.12 -5.52 -11.44
N ALA A 14 8.20 -6.46 -11.59
CA ALA A 14 8.29 -7.56 -12.53
C ALA A 14 6.91 -7.93 -13.07
N ILE A 15 6.85 -8.44 -14.30
CA ILE A 15 5.66 -9.00 -14.92
C ILE A 15 5.76 -10.52 -14.78
N ILE A 16 4.69 -11.14 -14.31
CA ILE A 16 4.60 -12.60 -14.20
C ILE A 16 3.46 -13.09 -15.09
N THR A 17 3.79 -14.01 -15.99
CA THR A 17 2.85 -14.68 -16.89
C THR A 17 2.85 -16.19 -16.65
N ASP A 18 1.99 -16.92 -17.35
CA ASP A 18 1.86 -18.38 -17.24
C ASP A 18 1.51 -18.86 -15.82
N ILE A 19 0.71 -18.06 -15.10
CA ILE A 19 0.21 -18.32 -13.75
C ILE A 19 -1.29 -18.06 -13.69
N ASN A 20 -2.01 -18.80 -12.84
CA ASN A 20 -3.42 -18.56 -12.52
C ASN A 20 -3.53 -18.19 -11.04
N LEU A 21 -3.79 -16.91 -10.76
CA LEU A 21 -3.92 -16.43 -9.37
C LEU A 21 -5.19 -16.92 -8.68
N ALA A 22 -6.20 -17.40 -9.45
CA ALA A 22 -7.42 -17.96 -8.88
C ALA A 22 -7.26 -19.40 -8.39
N ASP A 23 -6.16 -20.08 -8.77
CA ASP A 23 -5.88 -21.48 -8.43
C ASP A 23 -4.37 -21.66 -8.24
N MET A 24 -3.90 -21.22 -7.07
CA MET A 24 -2.48 -21.21 -6.70
C MET A 24 -2.15 -22.47 -5.89
N ASP A 25 -1.14 -23.21 -6.34
CA ASP A 25 -0.47 -24.23 -5.52
C ASP A 25 0.68 -23.65 -4.70
N ASP A 26 1.20 -24.45 -3.74
CA ASP A 26 2.27 -24.01 -2.85
C ASP A 26 3.57 -23.65 -3.60
N ALA A 27 3.86 -24.33 -4.71
CA ALA A 27 5.06 -24.06 -5.50
C ALA A 27 4.97 -22.71 -6.23
N ASN A 28 3.82 -22.43 -6.83
CA ASN A 28 3.55 -21.14 -7.47
C ASN A 28 3.51 -20.00 -6.44
N TRP A 29 2.94 -20.27 -5.25
CA TRP A 29 2.97 -19.29 -4.17
C TRP A 29 4.40 -19.00 -3.71
N ALA A 30 5.24 -20.00 -3.45
CA ALA A 30 6.62 -19.81 -3.05
C ALA A 30 7.44 -19.02 -4.06
N PHE A 31 7.24 -19.30 -5.36
CA PHE A 31 7.85 -18.52 -6.44
C PHE A 31 7.41 -17.05 -6.41
N LEU A 32 6.12 -16.80 -6.20
CA LEU A 32 5.54 -15.46 -6.18
C LEU A 32 6.00 -14.65 -4.96
N ASP A 33 6.04 -15.25 -3.76
CA ASP A 33 6.49 -14.58 -2.53
C ASP A 33 7.97 -14.19 -2.61
N ASP A 34 8.84 -15.06 -3.18
CA ASP A 34 10.24 -14.75 -3.46
C ASP A 34 10.37 -13.61 -4.49
N ALA A 35 9.61 -13.67 -5.58
CA ALA A 35 9.58 -12.61 -6.58
C ALA A 35 9.11 -11.28 -5.99
N PHE A 36 8.08 -11.29 -5.14
CA PHE A 36 7.57 -10.10 -4.47
C PHE A 36 8.61 -9.48 -3.53
N ALA A 37 9.28 -10.31 -2.73
CA ALA A 37 10.36 -9.84 -1.84
C ALA A 37 11.50 -9.16 -2.62
N LYS A 38 11.84 -9.67 -3.81
CA LYS A 38 12.92 -9.15 -4.65
C LYS A 38 12.51 -7.88 -5.42
N HIS A 39 11.32 -7.91 -6.03
CA HIS A 39 10.89 -6.88 -6.99
C HIS A 39 9.96 -5.83 -6.39
N ALA A 40 9.38 -6.05 -5.20
CA ALA A 40 8.47 -5.17 -4.46
C ALA A 40 7.13 -4.85 -5.14
N ALA A 41 7.03 -4.99 -6.44
CA ALA A 41 5.79 -4.86 -7.20
C ALA A 41 5.73 -5.95 -8.28
N LEU A 42 4.56 -6.59 -8.40
CA LEU A 42 4.33 -7.61 -9.41
C LEU A 42 3.09 -7.26 -10.23
N VAL A 43 3.18 -7.45 -11.52
CA VAL A 43 2.08 -7.24 -12.46
C VAL A 43 1.70 -8.58 -13.08
N PHE A 44 0.42 -8.88 -13.08
CA PHE A 44 -0.13 -10.13 -13.59
C PHE A 44 -1.16 -9.81 -14.67
N PRO A 45 -0.78 -9.86 -15.95
CA PRO A 45 -1.72 -9.65 -17.05
C PRO A 45 -2.84 -10.70 -17.08
N ASP A 46 -4.01 -10.32 -17.57
CA ASP A 46 -5.13 -11.19 -17.97
C ASP A 46 -5.66 -12.14 -16.88
N GLN A 47 -5.63 -11.72 -15.61
CA GLN A 47 -6.12 -12.57 -14.50
C GLN A 47 -7.63 -12.50 -14.29
N PHE A 48 -8.29 -11.38 -14.58
CA PHE A 48 -9.75 -11.16 -14.51
C PHE A 48 -10.42 -11.71 -13.23
N LEU A 49 -9.79 -11.51 -12.07
CA LEU A 49 -10.28 -11.99 -10.79
C LEU A 49 -11.62 -11.30 -10.43
N ASP A 50 -12.64 -12.07 -10.05
CA ASP A 50 -13.78 -11.56 -9.30
C ASP A 50 -13.39 -11.25 -7.86
N GLU A 51 -14.28 -10.61 -7.07
CA GLU A 51 -13.98 -10.22 -5.68
C GLU A 51 -13.57 -11.43 -4.83
N LYS A 52 -14.27 -12.55 -4.96
CA LYS A 52 -13.99 -13.76 -4.18
C LYS A 52 -12.61 -14.36 -4.51
N LYS A 53 -12.26 -14.43 -5.79
CA LYS A 53 -10.95 -14.91 -6.22
C LYS A 53 -9.82 -13.96 -5.78
N GLN A 54 -10.09 -12.65 -5.84
CA GLN A 54 -9.14 -11.66 -5.34
C GLN A 54 -8.92 -11.80 -3.83
N GLU A 55 -9.96 -12.04 -3.04
CA GLU A 55 -9.84 -12.33 -1.60
C GLU A 55 -9.04 -13.60 -1.34
N ILE A 56 -9.33 -14.70 -2.06
CA ILE A 56 -8.58 -15.97 -1.94
C ILE A 56 -7.10 -15.74 -2.22
N PHE A 57 -6.77 -15.09 -3.32
CA PHE A 57 -5.39 -14.78 -3.65
C PHE A 57 -4.72 -13.89 -2.60
N SER A 58 -5.41 -12.85 -2.15
CA SER A 58 -4.86 -11.91 -1.17
C SER A 58 -4.58 -12.55 0.19
N ASN A 59 -5.34 -13.59 0.59
CA ASN A 59 -5.12 -14.31 1.84
C ASN A 59 -3.77 -15.04 1.91
N HIS A 60 -3.09 -15.29 0.80
CA HIS A 60 -1.73 -15.83 0.82
C HIS A 60 -0.71 -14.86 1.48
N PHE A 61 -0.98 -13.55 1.46
CA PHE A 61 -0.13 -12.56 2.12
C PHE A 61 -0.38 -12.43 3.62
N GLY A 62 -1.50 -12.93 4.11
CA GLY A 62 -1.94 -12.87 5.50
C GLY A 62 -3.42 -12.56 5.63
N GLU A 63 -3.86 -12.29 6.87
CA GLU A 63 -5.24 -11.89 7.14
C GLU A 63 -5.60 -10.59 6.43
N LEU A 64 -6.77 -10.58 5.78
CA LEU A 64 -7.24 -9.41 5.05
C LEU A 64 -7.80 -8.35 5.97
N GLU A 65 -7.48 -7.11 5.69
CA GLU A 65 -8.00 -5.97 6.42
C GLU A 65 -9.49 -5.73 6.11
N HIS A 66 -10.25 -5.32 7.12
CA HIS A 66 -11.67 -5.03 7.00
C HIS A 66 -11.92 -3.60 6.50
N LEU A 67 -11.75 -3.39 5.20
CA LEU A 67 -11.81 -2.06 4.58
C LEU A 67 -13.21 -1.42 4.63
N ARG A 68 -14.27 -2.22 4.74
CA ARG A 68 -15.67 -1.78 4.83
C ARG A 68 -16.30 -2.01 6.21
N GLY A 69 -15.48 -2.24 7.25
CA GLY A 69 -15.91 -2.63 8.58
C GLY A 69 -16.15 -4.14 8.73
N PRO A 70 -16.48 -4.61 9.94
CA PRO A 70 -16.48 -6.04 10.28
C PRO A 70 -17.43 -6.90 9.43
N GLU A 71 -18.55 -6.35 8.97
CA GLU A 71 -19.57 -7.05 8.18
C GLU A 71 -19.50 -6.72 6.68
N GLY A 72 -18.58 -5.84 6.27
CA GLY A 72 -18.40 -5.41 4.89
C GLY A 72 -17.47 -6.32 4.10
N GLY A 73 -17.49 -6.19 2.78
CA GLY A 73 -16.53 -6.88 1.89
C GLY A 73 -15.09 -6.39 2.13
N LYS A 74 -14.15 -7.28 1.90
CA LYS A 74 -12.70 -7.03 2.04
C LYS A 74 -12.09 -6.39 0.80
N VAL A 75 -12.81 -6.43 -0.33
CA VAL A 75 -12.44 -5.75 -1.57
C VAL A 75 -13.22 -4.44 -1.69
N VAL A 76 -12.51 -3.35 -1.96
CA VAL A 76 -13.11 -2.01 -2.09
C VAL A 76 -12.93 -1.53 -3.52
N PRO A 77 -14.00 -1.12 -4.22
CA PRO A 77 -13.87 -0.51 -5.53
C PRO A 77 -13.25 0.89 -5.40
N ILE A 78 -12.22 1.13 -6.20
CA ILE A 78 -11.65 2.45 -6.43
C ILE A 78 -12.26 2.94 -7.74
N SER A 79 -13.31 3.75 -7.66
CA SER A 79 -14.07 4.18 -8.83
C SER A 79 -14.74 5.53 -8.58
N ASN A 80 -14.71 6.38 -9.60
CA ASN A 80 -15.49 7.61 -9.65
C ASN A 80 -16.86 7.41 -10.33
N VAL A 81 -17.17 6.18 -10.76
CA VAL A 81 -18.47 5.82 -11.34
C VAL A 81 -19.44 5.45 -10.22
N LYS A 82 -20.59 6.11 -10.19
CA LYS A 82 -21.69 5.85 -9.25
C LYS A 82 -22.48 4.61 -9.63
N LYS A 83 -23.34 4.13 -8.74
CA LYS A 83 -24.18 2.94 -8.96
C LYS A 83 -25.16 3.10 -10.14
N ASP A 84 -25.55 4.33 -10.46
CA ASP A 84 -26.42 4.68 -11.60
C ASP A 84 -25.66 4.85 -12.92
N GLY A 85 -24.34 4.63 -12.91
CA GLY A 85 -23.46 4.77 -14.07
C GLY A 85 -22.97 6.20 -14.35
N THR A 86 -23.38 7.19 -13.57
CA THR A 86 -22.88 8.57 -13.69
C THR A 86 -21.52 8.73 -13.03
N ILE A 87 -20.77 9.75 -13.44
CA ILE A 87 -19.47 10.09 -12.85
C ILE A 87 -19.69 10.99 -11.62
N SER A 88 -18.91 10.77 -10.56
CA SER A 88 -18.92 11.61 -9.37
C SER A 88 -18.42 13.03 -9.69
N GLU A 89 -19.14 14.03 -9.19
CA GLU A 89 -18.79 15.44 -9.35
C GLU A 89 -17.72 15.87 -8.34
N LYS A 90 -17.04 17.00 -8.62
CA LYS A 90 -15.89 17.51 -7.83
C LYS A 90 -16.24 17.80 -6.37
N GLU A 91 -17.48 18.17 -6.11
CA GLU A 91 -18.00 18.51 -4.77
C GLU A 91 -18.34 17.29 -3.94
N GLU A 92 -18.53 16.12 -4.58
CA GLU A 92 -18.92 14.89 -3.91
C GLU A 92 -17.78 14.29 -3.08
N HIS A 93 -18.15 13.63 -1.99
CA HIS A 93 -17.24 12.96 -1.06
C HIS A 93 -16.29 11.99 -1.76
N VAL A 94 -16.83 11.13 -2.64
CA VAL A 94 -16.06 10.12 -3.37
C VAL A 94 -14.95 10.76 -4.21
N PHE A 95 -15.28 11.82 -4.97
CA PHE A 95 -14.29 12.53 -5.78
C PHE A 95 -13.17 13.11 -4.91
N LYS A 96 -13.53 13.79 -3.79
CA LYS A 96 -12.55 14.39 -2.87
C LYS A 96 -11.62 13.34 -2.25
N THR A 97 -12.17 12.17 -1.87
CA THR A 97 -11.38 11.07 -1.32
C THR A 97 -10.41 10.50 -2.35
N LEU A 98 -10.87 10.25 -3.59
CA LEU A 98 -10.02 9.76 -4.67
C LEU A 98 -8.92 10.78 -5.00
N ARG A 99 -9.28 12.06 -5.12
CA ARG A 99 -8.33 13.16 -5.33
C ARG A 99 -7.27 13.21 -4.23
N GLY A 100 -7.68 13.01 -2.99
CA GLY A 100 -6.76 12.92 -1.86
C GLY A 100 -5.76 11.77 -1.99
N ASN A 101 -6.08 10.70 -2.70
CA ASN A 101 -5.21 9.54 -2.88
C ASN A 101 -4.26 9.66 -4.09
N GLU A 102 -4.36 10.71 -4.91
CA GLU A 102 -3.43 10.94 -6.02
C GLU A 102 -2.01 11.35 -5.56
N GLY A 103 -1.87 11.91 -4.35
CA GLY A 103 -0.56 12.27 -3.81
C GLY A 103 0.26 11.04 -3.38
N TRP A 104 1.58 11.07 -3.57
CA TRP A 104 2.48 9.99 -3.19
C TRP A 104 2.29 9.52 -1.75
N HIS A 105 1.90 8.29 -1.55
CA HIS A 105 1.61 7.70 -0.25
C HIS A 105 2.01 6.22 -0.18
N MET A 106 1.99 5.68 1.01
CA MET A 106 2.05 4.26 1.29
C MET A 106 0.74 3.89 1.99
N ASP A 107 0.04 2.91 1.47
CA ASP A 107 -1.21 2.44 2.05
C ASP A 107 -1.03 1.93 3.47
N SER A 108 -2.07 2.06 4.26
CA SER A 108 -2.21 1.52 5.63
C SER A 108 -1.14 1.96 6.63
N THR A 109 -0.22 2.86 6.30
CA THR A 109 0.79 3.35 7.26
C THR A 109 0.16 4.12 8.43
N TYR A 110 -1.03 4.65 8.23
CA TYR A 110 -1.85 5.34 9.24
C TYR A 110 -2.67 4.38 10.11
N MET A 111 -2.76 3.10 9.77
CA MET A 111 -3.45 2.09 10.58
C MET A 111 -2.57 1.63 11.73
N PRO A 112 -3.15 1.16 12.86
CA PRO A 112 -2.38 0.60 13.97
C PRO A 112 -1.43 -0.51 13.53
N LEU A 113 -1.91 -1.45 12.70
CA LEU A 113 -1.13 -2.44 11.98
C LEU A 113 -1.05 -2.05 10.50
N ALA A 114 0.15 -1.89 9.97
CA ALA A 114 0.35 -1.57 8.55
C ALA A 114 0.20 -2.83 7.69
N ALA A 115 -0.38 -2.68 6.50
CA ALA A 115 -0.51 -3.79 5.56
C ALA A 115 0.86 -4.30 5.05
N LYS A 116 0.96 -5.62 4.84
CA LYS A 116 2.12 -6.26 4.22
C LYS A 116 2.15 -6.00 2.71
N ALA A 117 0.99 -6.04 2.07
CA ALA A 117 0.82 -5.85 0.63
C ALA A 117 -0.54 -5.23 0.30
N GLY A 118 -0.65 -4.59 -0.85
CA GLY A 118 -1.90 -4.21 -1.49
C GLY A 118 -2.10 -5.00 -2.78
N VAL A 119 -3.29 -5.53 -3.00
CA VAL A 119 -3.66 -6.25 -4.23
C VAL A 119 -4.70 -5.44 -4.98
N LEU A 120 -4.32 -4.90 -6.13
CA LEU A 120 -5.19 -4.12 -7.02
C LEU A 120 -5.59 -4.96 -8.22
N SER A 121 -6.88 -4.95 -8.58
CA SER A 121 -7.41 -5.58 -9.79
C SER A 121 -8.06 -4.54 -10.67
N ALA A 122 -7.46 -4.25 -11.84
CA ALA A 122 -8.03 -3.33 -12.80
C ALA A 122 -9.24 -3.98 -13.50
N LYS A 123 -10.41 -3.37 -13.37
CA LYS A 123 -11.65 -3.81 -14.03
C LYS A 123 -11.93 -3.01 -15.29
N THR A 124 -11.66 -1.72 -15.24
CA THR A 124 -11.80 -0.79 -16.35
C THR A 124 -10.58 0.09 -16.39
N VAL A 125 -9.92 0.15 -17.52
CA VAL A 125 -8.74 0.99 -17.76
C VAL A 125 -9.15 2.09 -18.72
N PRO A 126 -8.94 3.39 -18.38
CA PRO A 126 -9.21 4.47 -19.31
C PRO A 126 -8.24 4.41 -20.50
N PRO A 127 -8.63 4.92 -21.68
CA PRO A 127 -7.77 4.91 -22.86
C PRO A 127 -6.55 5.82 -22.71
N THR A 128 -6.62 6.82 -21.83
CA THR A 128 -5.53 7.75 -21.52
C THR A 128 -5.67 8.28 -20.10
N GLY A 129 -4.56 8.46 -19.40
CA GLY A 129 -4.53 9.00 -18.03
C GLY A 129 -4.98 7.98 -16.97
N GLY A 130 -4.85 8.37 -15.72
CA GLY A 130 -5.23 7.53 -14.57
C GLY A 130 -4.24 6.40 -14.28
N GLU A 131 -3.01 6.55 -14.71
CA GLU A 131 -1.94 5.59 -14.45
C GLU A 131 -1.66 5.49 -12.95
N THR A 132 -1.38 4.26 -12.47
CA THR A 132 -0.86 4.03 -11.14
C THR A 132 0.67 4.02 -11.20
N GLU A 133 1.29 5.00 -10.56
CA GLU A 133 2.73 5.11 -10.49
C GLU A 133 3.26 4.53 -9.18
N LEU A 134 4.42 3.88 -9.23
CA LEU A 134 5.08 3.28 -8.08
C LEU A 134 6.49 3.86 -7.91
N ALA A 135 6.85 4.25 -6.67
CA ALA A 135 8.18 4.72 -6.31
C ALA A 135 8.93 3.67 -5.48
N ASP A 136 10.15 3.30 -5.88
CA ASP A 136 11.00 2.39 -5.11
C ASP A 136 11.66 3.13 -3.94
N MET A 137 11.07 2.99 -2.76
CA MET A 137 11.57 3.61 -1.53
C MET A 137 12.86 2.98 -1.02
N ARG A 138 13.26 1.81 -1.54
CA ARG A 138 14.56 1.17 -1.31
C ARG A 138 15.64 1.90 -2.12
N ALA A 139 15.41 2.08 -3.42
CA ALA A 139 16.30 2.83 -4.29
C ALA A 139 16.41 4.30 -3.84
N ALA A 140 15.29 4.90 -3.42
CA ALA A 140 15.27 6.25 -2.86
C ALA A 140 16.15 6.36 -1.60
N TYR A 141 16.18 5.35 -0.73
CA TYR A 141 17.11 5.31 0.41
C TYR A 141 18.56 5.14 -0.06
N ASP A 142 18.80 4.25 -1.02
CA ASP A 142 20.15 3.90 -1.48
C ASP A 142 20.91 5.11 -2.06
N ILE A 143 20.21 6.02 -2.76
CA ILE A 143 20.80 7.23 -3.37
C ILE A 143 21.03 8.40 -2.40
N LEU A 144 20.54 8.33 -1.16
CA LEU A 144 20.81 9.37 -0.17
C LEU A 144 22.30 9.40 0.19
N ASP A 145 22.81 10.58 0.50
CA ASP A 145 24.15 10.74 1.06
C ASP A 145 24.23 10.20 2.50
N ASP A 146 25.44 9.87 2.97
CA ASP A 146 25.67 9.26 4.28
C ASP A 146 25.26 10.16 5.45
N ALA A 147 25.40 11.47 5.31
CA ALA A 147 25.00 12.42 6.35
C ALA A 147 23.48 12.42 6.53
N THR A 148 22.73 12.40 5.41
CA THR A 148 21.26 12.28 5.42
C THR A 148 20.82 10.92 5.98
N LYS A 149 21.42 9.80 5.53
CA LYS A 149 21.14 8.46 6.07
C LYS A 149 21.32 8.41 7.59
N LYS A 150 22.46 8.91 8.07
CA LYS A 150 22.76 8.98 9.51
C LYS A 150 21.74 9.84 10.28
N LYS A 151 21.35 10.97 9.71
CA LYS A 151 20.35 11.86 10.33
C LYS A 151 18.98 11.22 10.48
N ILE A 152 18.48 10.55 9.42
CA ILE A 152 17.12 10.00 9.42
C ILE A 152 16.99 8.65 10.11
N GLN A 153 18.09 7.94 10.35
CA GLN A 153 18.11 6.59 10.91
C GLN A 153 17.46 6.50 12.30
N THR A 154 17.51 7.58 13.08
CA THR A 154 16.95 7.67 14.43
C THR A 154 15.62 8.42 14.47
N LEU A 155 15.11 8.83 13.32
CA LEU A 155 13.87 9.59 13.23
C LEU A 155 12.67 8.68 12.95
N SER A 156 11.53 9.06 13.52
CA SER A 156 10.23 8.48 13.24
C SER A 156 9.23 9.59 12.93
N ALA A 157 8.15 9.24 12.25
CA ALA A 157 7.06 10.17 11.99
C ALA A 157 5.72 9.57 12.40
N TYR A 158 4.81 10.43 12.86
CA TYR A 158 3.41 10.07 13.01
C TYR A 158 2.73 10.05 11.64
N HIS A 159 1.92 9.01 11.39
CA HIS A 159 1.17 8.85 10.16
C HIS A 159 -0.33 8.99 10.42
N SER A 160 -1.02 9.79 9.63
CA SER A 160 -2.45 10.05 9.80
C SER A 160 -3.15 10.34 8.49
N LEU A 161 -4.21 9.59 8.22
CA LEU A 161 -5.10 9.86 7.09
C LEU A 161 -5.86 11.18 7.32
N TYR A 162 -6.28 11.46 8.55
CA TYR A 162 -6.92 12.74 8.90
C TYR A 162 -6.08 13.96 8.49
N GLN A 163 -4.79 13.93 8.88
CA GLN A 163 -3.90 15.05 8.59
C GLN A 163 -3.62 15.21 7.10
N SER A 164 -3.49 14.12 6.37
CA SER A 164 -3.26 14.16 4.93
C SER A 164 -4.49 14.65 4.16
N GLN A 165 -5.69 14.23 4.54
CA GLN A 165 -6.93 14.71 3.93
C GLN A 165 -7.23 16.17 4.29
N ALA A 166 -6.95 16.59 5.52
CA ALA A 166 -7.13 17.98 5.95
C ALA A 166 -6.25 18.96 5.17
N LYS A 167 -5.06 18.55 4.70
CA LYS A 167 -4.19 19.36 3.82
C LYS A 167 -4.84 19.67 2.47
N ASP A 168 -5.73 18.81 2.00
CA ASP A 168 -6.52 19.00 0.78
C ASP A 168 -7.88 19.67 1.06
N GLY A 169 -8.06 20.21 2.27
CA GLY A 169 -9.28 20.89 2.68
C GLY A 169 -10.43 19.95 3.05
N TYR A 170 -10.17 18.65 3.16
CA TYR A 170 -11.19 17.66 3.49
C TYR A 170 -11.11 17.24 4.97
N ILE A 171 -12.06 17.74 5.78
CA ILE A 171 -12.15 17.42 7.20
C ILE A 171 -13.11 16.27 7.39
N VAL A 172 -12.60 15.13 7.86
CA VAL A 172 -13.35 13.89 8.11
C VAL A 172 -13.63 13.73 9.60
N LYS A 173 -14.81 13.21 9.94
CA LYS A 173 -15.15 12.86 11.33
C LYS A 173 -14.47 11.56 11.73
N THR A 174 -14.00 11.51 12.97
CA THR A 174 -13.39 10.31 13.56
C THR A 174 -14.37 9.14 13.57
N GLY A 175 -13.90 7.93 13.26
CA GLY A 175 -14.71 6.71 13.27
C GLY A 175 -15.65 6.53 12.08
N THR A 176 -15.50 7.31 11.01
CA THR A 176 -16.41 7.27 9.84
C THR A 176 -16.02 6.27 8.75
N GLY A 177 -14.95 5.50 8.92
CA GLY A 177 -14.52 4.51 7.94
C GLY A 177 -13.06 4.08 8.09
N TYR A 178 -12.60 3.31 7.14
CA TYR A 178 -11.23 2.83 7.08
C TYR A 178 -10.22 3.99 7.13
N GLY A 179 -9.20 3.83 7.98
CA GLY A 179 -8.18 4.85 8.21
C GLY A 179 -8.59 5.97 9.16
N TYR A 180 -9.88 6.08 9.52
CA TYR A 180 -10.42 7.11 10.44
C TYR A 180 -10.70 6.56 11.82
N HIS A 181 -9.79 5.72 12.35
CA HIS A 181 -9.89 5.09 13.66
C HIS A 181 -9.60 6.06 14.83
N THR A 182 -9.94 5.64 16.06
CA THR A 182 -9.78 6.45 17.28
C THR A 182 -8.48 6.15 18.05
N GLN A 183 -7.63 5.24 17.58
CA GLN A 183 -6.46 4.73 18.31
C GLN A 183 -5.24 5.67 18.27
N GLY A 184 -5.41 6.88 17.73
CA GLY A 184 -4.30 7.82 17.55
C GLY A 184 -3.45 7.51 16.31
N ALA A 185 -2.55 8.43 15.98
CA ALA A 185 -1.68 8.28 14.82
C ALA A 185 -0.49 7.35 15.18
N PRO A 186 -0.30 6.24 14.45
CA PRO A 186 0.83 5.36 14.68
C PRO A 186 2.15 6.06 14.36
N LEU A 187 3.18 5.70 15.11
CA LEU A 187 4.54 6.17 14.90
C LEU A 187 5.31 5.16 14.05
N ARG A 188 5.91 5.61 12.95
CA ARG A 188 6.68 4.78 12.01
C ARG A 188 8.12 5.29 11.91
N PRO A 189 9.14 4.41 11.90
CA PRO A 189 10.52 4.84 11.63
C PRO A 189 10.61 5.39 10.20
N LEU A 190 11.40 6.44 9.98
CA LEU A 190 11.64 6.96 8.62
C LEU A 190 12.42 5.99 7.74
N VAL A 191 13.23 5.13 8.36
CA VAL A 191 13.96 4.04 7.67
C VAL A 191 13.48 2.71 8.23
N LYS A 192 12.85 1.91 7.39
CA LYS A 192 12.36 0.57 7.74
C LYS A 192 13.24 -0.47 7.06
N LYS A 193 13.76 -1.44 7.84
CA LYS A 193 14.47 -2.59 7.30
C LYS A 193 13.49 -3.68 6.92
N HIS A 194 13.57 -4.15 5.68
CA HIS A 194 12.68 -5.21 5.20
C HIS A 194 13.01 -6.55 5.89
N PRO A 195 12.03 -7.25 6.48
CA PRO A 195 12.31 -8.43 7.32
C PRO A 195 12.92 -9.60 6.54
N VAL A 196 12.58 -9.78 5.27
CA VAL A 196 13.07 -10.89 4.45
C VAL A 196 14.39 -10.53 3.75
N THR A 197 14.44 -9.38 3.05
CA THR A 197 15.60 -9.02 2.24
C THR A 197 16.68 -8.27 3.00
N GLY A 198 16.38 -7.77 4.18
CA GLY A 198 17.29 -6.93 4.97
C GLY A 198 17.57 -5.54 4.38
N ARG A 199 17.00 -5.19 3.21
CA ARG A 199 17.18 -3.87 2.59
C ARG A 199 16.46 -2.79 3.39
N ASN A 200 17.08 -1.64 3.49
CA ASN A 200 16.45 -0.44 4.04
C ASN A 200 15.54 0.21 2.99
N ALA A 201 14.43 0.79 3.45
CA ALA A 201 13.52 1.58 2.63
C ALA A 201 13.06 2.81 3.41
N LEU A 202 12.78 3.91 2.73
CA LEU A 202 12.15 5.07 3.34
C LEU A 202 10.68 4.78 3.61
N CYS A 203 10.21 5.14 4.81
CA CYS A 203 8.80 5.07 5.19
C CYS A 203 8.27 6.49 5.37
N ILE A 204 8.07 7.17 4.25
CA ILE A 204 7.58 8.55 4.16
C ILE A 204 6.51 8.63 3.07
N GLY A 205 5.73 9.70 3.08
CA GLY A 205 4.69 9.98 2.11
C GLY A 205 3.73 11.01 2.69
N ARG A 206 2.63 11.29 1.99
CA ARG A 206 1.69 12.34 2.39
C ARG A 206 1.05 12.11 3.78
N HIS A 207 1.00 10.86 4.25
CA HIS A 207 0.42 10.53 5.56
C HIS A 207 1.37 10.83 6.73
N ALA A 208 2.68 10.97 6.49
CA ALA A 208 3.65 11.41 7.49
C ALA A 208 3.51 12.91 7.74
N TYR A 209 3.24 13.33 8.99
CA TYR A 209 2.96 14.75 9.26
C TYR A 209 3.80 15.38 10.37
N LYS A 210 4.34 14.62 11.29
CA LYS A 210 5.15 15.11 12.40
C LYS A 210 6.31 14.17 12.66
N THR A 211 7.53 14.66 12.40
CA THR A 211 8.77 13.92 12.67
C THR A 211 9.21 14.13 14.12
N VAL A 212 9.68 13.07 14.75
CA VAL A 212 10.22 13.06 16.11
C VAL A 212 11.54 12.30 16.15
N SER A 213 12.42 12.71 17.07
CA SER A 213 13.66 11.98 17.40
C SER A 213 13.46 11.30 18.75
N TYR A 214 13.67 9.98 18.78
CA TYR A 214 13.68 9.21 20.03
C TYR A 214 15.10 8.73 20.30
N THR A 215 15.76 9.36 21.27
CA THR A 215 17.08 8.92 21.72
C THR A 215 17.02 7.75 22.71
N HIS A 216 15.84 7.41 23.27
CA HIS A 216 15.71 6.46 24.38
C HIS A 216 14.43 5.63 24.45
N LEU A 217 13.69 5.41 23.38
CA LEU A 217 12.58 4.45 23.40
C LEU A 217 12.98 3.19 22.64
N THR A 218 13.19 2.09 23.35
CA THR A 218 13.03 0.76 22.78
C THR A 218 11.60 0.69 22.27
N LEU A 219 11.45 0.70 20.96
CA LEU A 219 10.17 0.39 20.33
C LEU A 219 9.72 -0.96 20.89
N PRO A 220 8.45 -1.11 21.30
CA PRO A 220 7.96 -2.43 21.57
C PRO A 220 8.24 -3.26 20.32
N THR A 221 8.98 -4.34 20.49
CA THR A 221 9.17 -5.34 19.43
C THR A 221 7.77 -5.83 19.09
N ASN A 222 7.24 -5.35 17.97
CA ASN A 222 6.05 -5.96 17.42
C ASN A 222 6.39 -7.43 17.22
N ARG A 223 5.84 -8.29 18.07
CA ARG A 223 5.75 -9.70 17.78
C ARG A 223 4.85 -9.80 16.55
N GLU A 224 5.48 -9.86 15.40
CA GLU A 224 4.84 -10.34 14.20
C GLU A 224 4.62 -11.84 14.44
N VAL A 225 3.36 -12.18 14.66
CA VAL A 225 2.89 -13.59 14.61
C VAL A 225 2.49 -13.86 13.18
#